data_58098e2c3cefc068d695bdce801c03d7
#
_entry.id   58098e2c3cefc068d695bdce801c03d7
#
_cell.length_a   1.000
_cell.length_b   1.000
_cell.length_c   1.000
_cell.angle_alpha   90.00
_cell.angle_beta   90.00
_cell.angle_gamma   90.00
#
_symmetry.space_group_name_H-M   'P 1'
#
loop_
_entity.id
_entity.type
_entity.pdbx_description
1 polymer ?
#
loop_
_entity_poly.entity_id
_entity_poly.type
_entity_poly.pdbx_seq_one_letter_code
_entity_poly.pdbx_strand_id
1 'polypeptide(L)'
;KTRKNVQKNQKYELSFREITAIIWISRIEMSQTHLPRAGCVSAHPSITNHTEVLSKVKKKIIATLCAALMLSGVITGCSGSASSGSQAAASTGTSANTASGAEGKTTLNVLWWGSQTRHEMTTEMLEKFEELNPDIDVVMDYSDWDGYWTKLPAQVAGGQTPDVFQMDYAKMAENVGNGVTADLSSYNSDGSLDMGNVEQNILDSGTVDGKVYAISTGTNAPVMLYRKDILDELGLSLPMNPTMSEYIEISKKVYEATGLRDTFVTSCSADNLRFIVRNYGLNLYNEDASALGFDDPKYVVDMWELAVQSQEEGWGFMIGEETATTACDSMVSDSWSRYQNSNELQAYRDATGKDISMVMIPNRDDATASATYLKPAMFWCVGADSDVKDAAIRFINFFANNEACYDIVGIERAVPIYSKMREYVAPTLDDVSEEVVEFIDSVSQPEMASPLMNPDPAAHSKVSDLLTQYSDQVRYGEITDLETAAQQFMDEANAILAAE
;
A
#
# COMPACT_ATOMS: atom_id res chain seq x y z
N LYS A 1 -10.45 64.37 -11.89
CA LYS A 1 -11.34 63.25 -12.40
C LYS A 1 -10.63 61.89 -12.42
N THR A 2 -9.76 61.56 -11.45
CA THR A 2 -9.02 60.29 -11.48
C THR A 2 -8.92 59.65 -10.07
N ARG A 3 -9.84 59.92 -9.15
CA ARG A 3 -9.85 59.33 -7.79
C ARG A 3 -11.16 58.71 -7.34
N LYS A 4 -12.07 58.41 -8.28
CA LYS A 4 -13.40 57.78 -7.93
C LYS A 4 -13.62 56.39 -8.51
N ASN A 5 -12.66 55.75 -9.18
CA ASN A 5 -12.83 54.41 -9.79
C ASN A 5 -12.01 53.31 -9.09
N VAL A 6 -11.33 53.56 -7.94
CA VAL A 6 -10.55 52.55 -7.24
C VAL A 6 -11.28 51.89 -6.08
N GLN A 7 -12.45 52.47 -5.66
CA GLN A 7 -13.19 51.96 -4.51
C GLN A 7 -14.33 50.99 -4.81
N LYS A 8 -14.50 50.51 -6.04
CA LYS A 8 -15.61 49.59 -6.40
C LYS A 8 -15.22 48.13 -6.62
N ASN A 9 -13.92 47.77 -6.61
CA ASN A 9 -13.43 46.36 -6.83
C ASN A 9 -12.89 45.67 -5.57
N GLN A 10 -13.09 46.23 -4.38
CA GLN A 10 -12.59 45.64 -3.13
C GLN A 10 -13.62 44.82 -2.34
N LYS A 11 -14.64 44.28 -2.98
CA LYS A 11 -15.75 43.63 -2.25
C LYS A 11 -15.88 42.11 -2.40
N TYR A 12 -14.99 41.40 -3.09
CA TYR A 12 -15.12 39.94 -3.32
C TYR A 12 -13.82 39.13 -3.31
N GLU A 13 -12.78 39.58 -2.68
CA GLU A 13 -11.64 38.70 -2.38
C GLU A 13 -11.78 38.16 -0.95
N LEU A 14 -12.26 36.91 -0.81
CA LEU A 14 -12.13 36.16 0.42
C LEU A 14 -10.61 35.95 0.69
N SER A 15 -10.16 36.26 1.88
CA SER A 15 -8.78 36.06 2.27
C SER A 15 -8.44 34.57 2.23
N PHE A 16 -7.18 34.25 1.94
CA PHE A 16 -6.68 32.86 1.91
C PHE A 16 -7.01 32.09 3.21
N ARG A 17 -7.09 32.79 4.35
CA ARG A 17 -7.52 32.23 5.64
C ARG A 17 -9.00 31.83 5.69
N GLU A 18 -9.87 32.56 5.00
CA GLU A 18 -11.31 32.25 4.95
C GLU A 18 -11.59 31.06 4.02
N ILE A 19 -10.83 30.91 2.92
CA ILE A 19 -10.91 29.75 2.03
C ILE A 19 -10.38 28.50 2.74
N THR A 20 -9.28 28.59 3.46
CA THR A 20 -8.70 27.47 4.23
C THR A 20 -9.64 27.01 5.34
N ALA A 21 -10.32 27.94 6.03
CA ALA A 21 -11.32 27.62 7.05
C ALA A 21 -12.55 26.90 6.47
N ILE A 22 -12.99 27.26 5.26
CA ILE A 22 -14.13 26.62 4.59
C ILE A 22 -13.76 25.18 4.16
N ILE A 23 -12.55 24.96 3.67
CA ILE A 23 -12.05 23.63 3.29
C ILE A 23 -11.88 22.74 4.54
N TRP A 24 -11.43 23.31 5.64
CA TRP A 24 -11.25 22.57 6.90
C TRP A 24 -12.60 22.15 7.51
N ILE A 25 -13.61 23.04 7.50
CA ILE A 25 -14.97 22.74 7.98
C ILE A 25 -15.65 21.67 7.11
N SER A 26 -15.47 21.68 5.79
CA SER A 26 -16.05 20.64 4.91
C SER A 26 -15.42 19.27 5.12
N ARG A 27 -14.13 19.19 5.50
CA ARG A 27 -13.49 17.92 5.88
C ARG A 27 -13.99 17.33 7.19
N ILE A 28 -14.30 18.18 8.18
CA ILE A 28 -14.87 17.72 9.46
C ILE A 28 -16.31 17.19 9.27
N GLU A 29 -17.11 17.79 8.41
CA GLU A 29 -18.49 17.32 8.14
C GLU A 29 -18.51 15.96 7.38
N MET A 30 -17.51 15.64 6.56
CA MET A 30 -17.43 14.33 5.88
C MET A 30 -16.96 13.20 6.81
N SER A 31 -16.23 13.51 7.88
CA SER A 31 -15.79 12.48 8.85
C SER A 31 -16.87 12.11 9.90
N GLN A 32 -17.98 12.86 9.98
CA GLN A 32 -19.04 12.62 10.99
C GLN A 32 -20.26 11.84 10.47
N THR A 33 -20.25 11.34 9.24
CA THR A 33 -21.40 10.60 8.68
C THR A 33 -21.45 9.10 9.03
N HIS A 34 -20.52 8.59 9.84
CA HIS A 34 -20.49 7.18 10.26
C HIS A 34 -20.34 7.03 11.79
N LEU A 35 -21.33 7.50 12.55
CA LEU A 35 -21.46 7.09 13.96
C LEU A 35 -22.90 6.71 14.29
N PRO A 36 -23.15 5.57 14.95
CA PRO A 36 -24.49 5.16 15.37
C PRO A 36 -24.96 5.95 16.61
N ARG A 37 -26.25 6.19 16.68
CA ARG A 37 -26.92 6.92 17.76
C ARG A 37 -26.92 6.08 19.06
N ALA A 38 -26.35 6.62 20.11
CA ALA A 38 -26.64 6.17 21.48
C ALA A 38 -26.79 7.37 22.43
N GLY A 39 -27.84 7.37 23.14
CA GLY A 39 -28.21 7.73 24.51
C GLY A 39 -27.75 9.04 25.16
N CYS A 40 -28.77 9.78 25.67
CA CYS A 40 -28.74 10.98 26.50
C CYS A 40 -27.66 11.04 27.59
N VAL A 41 -26.91 12.18 27.65
CA VAL A 41 -26.39 12.75 28.91
C VAL A 41 -26.45 14.29 28.81
N SER A 42 -26.72 14.87 29.96
CA SER A 42 -27.16 16.24 30.28
C SER A 42 -26.26 17.38 29.81
N ALA A 43 -26.92 18.49 29.42
CA ALA A 43 -26.35 19.71 28.89
C ALA A 43 -25.56 20.56 29.89
N HIS A 44 -24.43 21.12 29.48
CA HIS A 44 -23.75 22.27 30.05
C HIS A 44 -23.98 23.53 29.16
N PRO A 45 -24.17 24.72 29.72
CA PRO A 45 -24.78 25.87 29.03
C PRO A 45 -23.79 26.85 28.37
N SER A 46 -22.90 26.38 27.50
CA SER A 46 -21.96 27.27 26.77
C SER A 46 -21.91 27.11 25.24
N ILE A 47 -22.81 26.30 24.66
CA ILE A 47 -22.78 25.96 23.22
C ILE A 47 -23.84 26.73 22.38
N THR A 48 -24.68 27.56 22.99
CA THR A 48 -25.80 28.19 22.30
C THR A 48 -25.45 29.31 21.31
N ASN A 49 -24.24 29.87 21.35
CA ASN A 49 -23.88 30.98 20.46
C ASN A 49 -23.28 30.53 19.09
N HIS A 50 -22.83 29.31 18.97
CA HIS A 50 -22.21 28.82 17.70
C HIS A 50 -23.26 28.36 16.68
N THR A 51 -24.33 27.74 17.11
CA THR A 51 -25.40 27.22 16.23
C THR A 51 -26.19 28.32 15.51
N GLU A 52 -26.34 29.49 16.13
CA GLU A 52 -27.07 30.63 15.52
C GLU A 52 -26.25 31.31 14.41
N VAL A 53 -24.92 31.37 14.55
CA VAL A 53 -24.04 31.93 13.53
C VAL A 53 -23.98 30.99 12.31
N LEU A 54 -23.87 29.66 12.52
CA LEU A 54 -23.87 28.66 11.46
C LEU A 54 -25.19 28.63 10.67
N SER A 55 -26.33 28.78 11.34
CA SER A 55 -27.65 28.86 10.70
C SER A 55 -27.78 30.08 9.79
N LYS A 56 -27.23 31.23 10.18
CA LYS A 56 -27.25 32.46 9.37
C LYS A 56 -26.32 32.39 8.15
N VAL A 57 -25.21 31.68 8.26
CA VAL A 57 -24.30 31.46 7.15
C VAL A 57 -24.87 30.47 6.14
N LYS A 58 -25.43 29.33 6.59
CA LYS A 58 -26.10 28.34 5.71
C LYS A 58 -27.26 28.97 4.90
N LYS A 59 -28.09 29.82 5.51
CA LYS A 59 -29.17 30.51 4.80
C LYS A 59 -28.69 31.50 3.74
N LYS A 60 -27.56 32.17 3.94
CA LYS A 60 -26.98 33.07 2.94
C LYS A 60 -26.35 32.32 1.76
N ILE A 61 -25.71 31.20 1.99
CA ILE A 61 -25.08 30.36 0.93
C ILE A 61 -26.16 29.73 0.05
N ILE A 62 -27.22 29.18 0.62
CA ILE A 62 -28.32 28.58 -0.14
C ILE A 62 -29.06 29.66 -0.99
N ALA A 63 -29.27 30.87 -0.46
CA ALA A 63 -29.87 31.96 -1.22
C ALA A 63 -29.01 32.42 -2.40
N THR A 64 -27.69 32.37 -2.28
CA THR A 64 -26.75 32.74 -3.36
C THR A 64 -26.67 31.68 -4.43
N LEU A 65 -26.71 30.39 -4.07
CA LEU A 65 -26.74 29.28 -5.04
C LEU A 65 -28.05 29.20 -5.82
N CYS A 66 -29.20 29.44 -5.16
CA CYS A 66 -30.51 29.48 -5.84
C CYS A 66 -30.65 30.67 -6.82
N ALA A 67 -30.01 31.82 -6.51
CA ALA A 67 -30.00 32.97 -7.42
C ALA A 67 -29.13 32.74 -8.67
N ALA A 68 -28.06 31.94 -8.56
CA ALA A 68 -27.20 31.57 -9.70
C ALA A 68 -27.87 30.56 -10.66
N LEU A 69 -28.72 29.69 -10.16
CA LEU A 69 -29.47 28.68 -10.95
C LEU A 69 -30.69 29.28 -11.70
N MET A 70 -31.22 30.43 -11.29
CA MET A 70 -32.35 31.08 -11.97
C MET A 70 -31.95 32.03 -13.11
N LEU A 71 -30.66 32.32 -13.30
CA LEU A 71 -30.20 33.17 -14.42
C LEU A 71 -29.79 32.40 -15.69
N SER A 72 -29.88 31.07 -15.69
CA SER A 72 -29.51 30.22 -16.84
C SER A 72 -30.71 29.70 -17.65
N GLY A 73 -31.91 30.20 -17.42
CA GLY A 73 -33.14 29.64 -17.97
C GLY A 73 -34.03 30.60 -18.77
N VAL A 74 -33.49 31.47 -19.64
CA VAL A 74 -34.30 32.13 -20.68
C VAL A 74 -33.42 32.47 -21.88
N ILE A 75 -33.30 31.61 -22.85
CA ILE A 75 -33.24 31.90 -24.30
C ILE A 75 -33.59 30.60 -25.04
N THR A 76 -34.86 30.39 -25.36
CA THR A 76 -35.31 29.50 -26.44
C THR A 76 -36.44 30.22 -27.16
N GLY A 77 -36.16 30.63 -28.37
CA GLY A 77 -37.15 31.19 -29.30
C GLY A 77 -36.76 30.97 -30.74
N CYS A 78 -37.39 30.01 -31.40
CA CYS A 78 -37.71 29.75 -32.82
C CYS A 78 -37.08 30.60 -33.92
N SER A 79 -36.49 30.00 -34.93
CA SER A 79 -37.10 29.62 -36.22
C SER A 79 -36.11 29.48 -37.35
N GLY A 80 -36.21 28.42 -38.13
CA GLY A 80 -36.21 28.49 -39.61
C GLY A 80 -34.92 28.31 -40.41
N SER A 81 -34.79 27.12 -41.00
CA SER A 81 -34.33 26.81 -42.35
C SER A 81 -32.89 27.07 -42.83
N ALA A 82 -32.28 25.94 -43.12
CA ALA A 82 -31.49 25.61 -44.33
C ALA A 82 -30.01 26.03 -44.46
N SER A 83 -29.23 24.98 -44.60
CA SER A 83 -28.08 24.74 -45.47
C SER A 83 -26.67 25.03 -44.96
N SER A 84 -25.95 23.91 -45.01
CA SER A 84 -24.53 23.73 -45.37
C SER A 84 -23.43 24.21 -44.44
N GLY A 85 -22.75 23.25 -43.81
CA GLY A 85 -21.28 23.18 -43.84
C GLY A 85 -20.55 23.89 -42.73
N SER A 86 -20.16 23.16 -41.77
CA SER A 86 -18.81 22.98 -41.20
C SER A 86 -18.88 22.48 -39.76
N GLN A 87 -18.43 21.29 -39.55
CA GLN A 87 -18.19 20.66 -38.30
C GLN A 87 -17.10 21.41 -37.51
N ALA A 88 -17.41 21.75 -36.26
CA ALA A 88 -16.41 21.86 -35.22
C ALA A 88 -16.73 20.77 -34.19
N ALA A 89 -16.02 19.68 -34.26
CA ALA A 89 -16.12 18.56 -33.36
C ALA A 89 -15.55 18.90 -32.01
N ALA A 90 -16.35 18.75 -30.97
CA ALA A 90 -15.86 18.55 -29.62
C ALA A 90 -15.28 17.13 -29.56
N SER A 91 -13.97 17.01 -29.42
CA SER A 91 -13.27 15.74 -29.30
C SER A 91 -13.46 15.17 -27.88
N THR A 92 -14.40 14.28 -27.71
CA THR A 92 -14.28 13.22 -26.72
C THR A 92 -13.35 12.18 -27.36
N GLY A 93 -12.08 12.21 -26.95
CA GLY A 93 -11.08 11.28 -27.45
C GLY A 93 -11.28 9.88 -26.90
N THR A 94 -12.08 9.09 -27.60
CA THR A 94 -11.96 7.65 -27.55
C THR A 94 -10.95 7.27 -28.61
N SER A 95 -9.69 7.20 -28.24
CA SER A 95 -8.65 6.61 -29.10
C SER A 95 -8.78 5.10 -29.01
N ALA A 96 -9.58 4.52 -29.89
CA ALA A 96 -9.35 3.15 -30.31
C ALA A 96 -8.11 3.19 -31.23
N ASN A 97 -6.94 3.02 -30.65
CA ASN A 97 -5.70 2.88 -31.41
C ASN A 97 -5.58 1.40 -31.80
N THR A 98 -6.17 1.01 -32.93
CA THR A 98 -5.69 -0.15 -33.66
C THR A 98 -4.37 0.28 -34.31
N ALA A 99 -3.28 0.20 -33.55
CA ALA A 99 -1.94 0.34 -34.09
C ALA A 99 -1.66 -0.88 -34.96
N SER A 100 -1.69 -0.72 -36.28
CA SER A 100 -1.02 -1.64 -37.18
C SER A 100 0.47 -1.48 -36.92
N GLY A 101 1.09 -2.50 -36.32
CA GLY A 101 2.55 -2.56 -36.18
C GLY A 101 3.23 -2.37 -37.55
N ALA A 102 4.48 -1.90 -37.52
CA ALA A 102 5.29 -1.77 -38.72
C ALA A 102 5.34 -3.13 -39.44
N GLU A 103 5.19 -3.15 -40.79
CA GLU A 103 5.10 -4.41 -41.54
C GLU A 103 6.27 -5.34 -41.19
N GLY A 104 5.96 -6.51 -40.58
CA GLY A 104 6.89 -7.57 -40.26
C GLY A 104 7.39 -7.63 -38.80
N LYS A 105 6.90 -6.77 -37.91
CA LYS A 105 7.24 -6.83 -36.47
C LYS A 105 6.10 -7.48 -35.66
N THR A 106 6.49 -8.11 -34.53
CA THR A 106 5.53 -8.60 -33.54
C THR A 106 5.08 -7.44 -32.65
N THR A 107 3.78 -7.19 -32.59
CA THR A 107 3.23 -6.17 -31.67
C THR A 107 3.05 -6.74 -30.28
N LEU A 108 3.59 -6.07 -29.25
CA LEU A 108 3.48 -6.42 -27.83
C LEU A 108 2.73 -5.32 -27.08
N ASN A 109 1.53 -5.60 -26.59
CA ASN A 109 0.72 -4.67 -25.82
C ASN A 109 1.10 -4.76 -24.33
N VAL A 110 1.57 -3.66 -23.74
CA VAL A 110 2.01 -3.62 -22.33
C VAL A 110 1.17 -2.61 -21.57
N LEU A 111 0.56 -3.06 -20.45
CA LEU A 111 -0.26 -2.23 -19.56
C LEU A 111 0.31 -2.19 -18.14
N TRP A 112 0.42 -0.96 -17.56
CA TRP A 112 0.88 -0.78 -16.19
C TRP A 112 0.21 0.38 -15.47
N TRP A 113 0.30 0.37 -14.11
CA TRP A 113 -0.08 1.51 -13.29
C TRP A 113 1.14 2.22 -12.68
N GLY A 114 0.97 3.48 -12.31
CA GLY A 114 2.01 4.19 -11.58
C GLY A 114 1.77 5.67 -11.42
N SER A 115 2.79 6.33 -10.85
CA SER A 115 2.95 7.77 -10.86
C SER A 115 3.48 8.26 -12.23
N GLN A 116 3.50 9.57 -12.45
CA GLN A 116 4.07 10.15 -13.65
C GLN A 116 5.55 9.74 -13.84
N THR A 117 6.35 9.77 -12.77
CA THR A 117 7.75 9.31 -12.79
C THR A 117 7.86 7.87 -13.27
N ARG A 118 7.02 6.97 -12.72
CA ARG A 118 6.98 5.56 -13.13
C ARG A 118 6.58 5.40 -14.60
N HIS A 119 5.66 6.22 -15.10
CA HIS A 119 5.28 6.18 -16.52
C HIS A 119 6.46 6.58 -17.42
N GLU A 120 7.19 7.64 -17.08
CA GLU A 120 8.36 8.10 -17.82
C GLU A 120 9.46 7.04 -17.85
N MET A 121 9.84 6.50 -16.69
CA MET A 121 10.87 5.45 -16.59
C MET A 121 10.45 4.16 -17.31
N THR A 122 9.17 3.75 -17.18
CA THR A 122 8.69 2.54 -17.87
C THR A 122 8.68 2.73 -19.38
N THR A 123 8.32 3.92 -19.88
CA THR A 123 8.37 4.24 -21.31
C THR A 123 9.81 4.13 -21.82
N GLU A 124 10.77 4.76 -21.15
CA GLU A 124 12.19 4.69 -21.54
C GLU A 124 12.71 3.24 -21.49
N MET A 125 12.33 2.46 -20.49
CA MET A 125 12.67 1.05 -20.38
C MET A 125 12.10 0.22 -21.54
N LEU A 126 10.85 0.47 -21.95
CA LEU A 126 10.22 -0.23 -23.08
C LEU A 126 10.83 0.17 -24.42
N GLU A 127 11.18 1.45 -24.62
CA GLU A 127 11.94 1.91 -25.77
C GLU A 127 13.31 1.22 -25.87
N LYS A 128 13.98 1.03 -24.71
CA LYS A 128 15.23 0.28 -24.65
C LYS A 128 15.05 -1.20 -24.96
N PHE A 129 13.95 -1.80 -24.52
CA PHE A 129 13.58 -3.16 -24.89
C PHE A 129 13.40 -3.30 -26.43
N GLU A 130 12.69 -2.39 -27.07
CA GLU A 130 12.51 -2.37 -28.53
C GLU A 130 13.84 -2.20 -29.28
N GLU A 131 14.73 -1.32 -28.79
CA GLU A 131 16.07 -1.14 -29.36
C GLU A 131 16.86 -2.47 -29.38
N LEU A 132 16.77 -3.23 -28.30
CA LEU A 132 17.44 -4.53 -28.18
C LEU A 132 16.69 -5.68 -28.89
N ASN A 133 15.42 -5.46 -29.24
CA ASN A 133 14.55 -6.44 -29.88
C ASN A 133 13.86 -5.83 -31.12
N PRO A 134 14.60 -5.55 -32.21
CA PRO A 134 14.10 -4.77 -33.35
C PRO A 134 12.97 -5.45 -34.14
N ASP A 135 12.68 -6.73 -33.85
CA ASP A 135 11.55 -7.50 -34.36
C ASP A 135 10.27 -7.34 -33.56
N ILE A 136 10.30 -6.58 -32.44
CA ILE A 136 9.13 -6.28 -31.60
C ILE A 136 8.80 -4.78 -31.72
N ASP A 137 7.50 -4.47 -31.65
CA ASP A 137 6.93 -3.12 -31.59
C ASP A 137 6.01 -3.05 -30.36
N VAL A 138 6.33 -2.19 -29.38
CA VAL A 138 5.61 -2.15 -28.09
C VAL A 138 4.50 -1.10 -28.12
N VAL A 139 3.28 -1.53 -27.87
CA VAL A 139 2.15 -0.63 -27.64
C VAL A 139 1.99 -0.41 -26.15
N MET A 140 2.24 0.82 -25.74
CA MET A 140 2.30 1.24 -24.34
C MET A 140 0.95 1.80 -23.90
N ASP A 141 0.40 1.25 -22.81
CA ASP A 141 -0.81 1.75 -22.15
C ASP A 141 -0.62 1.81 -20.64
N TYR A 142 -1.09 2.88 -20.02
CA TYR A 142 -0.92 3.07 -18.58
C TYR A 142 -1.98 3.97 -17.97
N SER A 143 -2.02 3.94 -16.62
CA SER A 143 -2.97 4.71 -15.83
C SER A 143 -2.47 4.87 -14.39
N ASP A 144 -3.12 5.72 -13.60
CA ASP A 144 -3.02 5.65 -12.15
C ASP A 144 -3.68 4.37 -11.62
N TRP A 145 -3.59 4.14 -10.31
CA TRP A 145 -4.10 2.92 -9.67
C TRP A 145 -5.60 2.68 -9.92
N ASP A 146 -6.43 3.68 -9.69
CA ASP A 146 -7.90 3.54 -9.80
C ASP A 146 -8.34 3.35 -11.27
N GLY A 147 -7.71 4.09 -12.18
CA GLY A 147 -7.92 3.97 -13.61
C GLY A 147 -7.49 2.60 -14.13
N TYR A 148 -6.39 2.05 -13.63
CA TYR A 148 -5.89 0.72 -14.01
C TYR A 148 -6.90 -0.39 -13.69
N TRP A 149 -7.41 -0.43 -12.45
CA TRP A 149 -8.37 -1.44 -12.02
C TRP A 149 -9.78 -1.24 -12.59
N THR A 150 -10.03 -0.14 -13.29
CA THR A 150 -11.19 0.06 -14.17
C THR A 150 -10.91 -0.43 -15.60
N LYS A 151 -9.71 -0.17 -16.11
CA LYS A 151 -9.30 -0.43 -17.50
C LYS A 151 -9.06 -1.91 -17.77
N LEU A 152 -8.24 -2.59 -16.96
CA LEU A 152 -7.90 -4.00 -17.18
C LEU A 152 -9.12 -4.91 -17.28
N PRO A 153 -10.10 -4.90 -16.34
CA PRO A 153 -11.30 -5.72 -16.46
C PRO A 153 -12.13 -5.39 -17.70
N ALA A 154 -12.17 -4.11 -18.11
CA ALA A 154 -12.89 -3.70 -19.31
C ALA A 154 -12.24 -4.24 -20.60
N GLN A 155 -10.90 -4.22 -20.69
CA GLN A 155 -10.14 -4.79 -21.80
C GLN A 155 -10.32 -6.31 -21.86
N VAL A 156 -10.22 -7.01 -20.72
CA VAL A 156 -10.47 -8.46 -20.61
C VAL A 156 -11.87 -8.80 -21.08
N ALA A 157 -12.91 -8.13 -20.59
CA ALA A 157 -14.30 -8.35 -21.00
C ALA A 157 -14.54 -8.05 -22.49
N GLY A 158 -13.75 -7.15 -23.06
CA GLY A 158 -13.78 -6.82 -24.49
C GLY A 158 -12.98 -7.77 -25.38
N GLY A 159 -12.32 -8.80 -24.84
CA GLY A 159 -11.41 -9.70 -25.57
C GLY A 159 -10.15 -8.97 -26.08
N GLN A 160 -9.69 -7.97 -25.34
CA GLN A 160 -8.51 -7.16 -25.64
C GLN A 160 -7.53 -7.19 -24.46
N THR A 161 -7.37 -8.36 -23.83
CA THR A 161 -6.41 -8.55 -22.75
C THR A 161 -5.02 -8.14 -23.23
N PRO A 162 -4.27 -7.26 -22.49
CA PRO A 162 -2.92 -6.94 -22.86
C PRO A 162 -2.01 -8.16 -22.87
N ASP A 163 -0.97 -8.16 -23.73
CA ASP A 163 -0.02 -9.27 -23.80
C ASP A 163 0.82 -9.37 -22.53
N VAL A 164 1.23 -8.22 -21.98
CA VAL A 164 1.91 -8.09 -20.68
C VAL A 164 1.20 -7.03 -19.85
N PHE A 165 0.96 -7.32 -18.59
CA PHE A 165 0.33 -6.37 -17.69
C PHE A 165 0.77 -6.56 -16.23
N GLN A 166 0.72 -5.47 -15.46
CA GLN A 166 1.03 -5.53 -14.04
C GLN A 166 -0.10 -6.20 -13.24
N MET A 167 0.28 -6.88 -12.15
CA MET A 167 -0.66 -7.49 -11.21
C MET A 167 -0.27 -7.15 -9.77
N ASP A 168 -1.26 -6.84 -8.97
CA ASP A 168 -1.12 -6.75 -7.52
C ASP A 168 -1.28 -8.12 -6.87
N TYR A 169 -0.54 -8.37 -5.79
CA TYR A 169 -0.56 -9.68 -5.13
C TYR A 169 -1.95 -10.05 -4.62
N ALA A 170 -2.70 -9.09 -4.04
CA ALA A 170 -4.04 -9.32 -3.54
C ALA A 170 -5.09 -9.62 -4.64
N LYS A 171 -4.77 -9.31 -5.92
CA LYS A 171 -5.65 -9.54 -7.07
C LYS A 171 -5.27 -10.75 -7.90
N MET A 172 -4.13 -11.38 -7.61
CA MET A 172 -3.57 -12.42 -8.46
C MET A 172 -4.45 -13.67 -8.49
N ALA A 173 -4.85 -14.21 -7.34
CA ALA A 173 -5.65 -15.43 -7.27
C ALA A 173 -7.00 -15.28 -8.02
N GLU A 174 -7.66 -14.13 -7.87
CA GLU A 174 -8.91 -13.80 -8.60
C GLU A 174 -8.69 -13.81 -10.12
N ASN A 175 -7.64 -13.15 -10.62
CA ASN A 175 -7.37 -13.05 -12.05
C ASN A 175 -6.89 -14.38 -12.65
N VAL A 176 -6.13 -15.18 -11.90
CA VAL A 176 -5.78 -16.56 -12.30
C VAL A 176 -7.03 -17.43 -12.38
N GLY A 177 -7.89 -17.41 -11.36
CA GLY A 177 -9.15 -18.15 -11.33
C GLY A 177 -10.11 -17.77 -12.46
N ASN A 178 -10.11 -16.51 -12.88
CA ASN A 178 -10.89 -16.00 -14.00
C ASN A 178 -10.23 -16.26 -15.38
N GLY A 179 -9.05 -16.91 -15.44
CA GLY A 179 -8.36 -17.25 -16.68
C GLY A 179 -7.79 -16.02 -17.43
N VAL A 180 -7.49 -14.93 -16.74
CA VAL A 180 -6.93 -13.70 -17.33
C VAL A 180 -5.44 -13.86 -17.63
N THR A 181 -4.72 -14.61 -16.77
CA THR A 181 -3.26 -14.79 -16.83
C THR A 181 -2.88 -16.13 -17.43
N ALA A 182 -1.83 -16.16 -18.24
CA ALA A 182 -1.26 -17.38 -18.82
C ALA A 182 -0.47 -18.20 -17.80
N ASP A 183 -0.57 -19.52 -17.89
CA ASP A 183 0.32 -20.46 -17.19
C ASP A 183 1.73 -20.41 -17.82
N LEU A 184 2.74 -19.96 -17.07
CA LEU A 184 4.12 -19.80 -17.50
C LEU A 184 5.03 -20.99 -17.10
N SER A 185 4.45 -22.05 -16.51
CA SER A 185 5.20 -23.19 -15.96
C SER A 185 6.06 -23.90 -17.00
N SER A 186 5.60 -23.98 -18.27
CA SER A 186 6.38 -24.56 -19.35
C SER A 186 7.61 -23.73 -19.69
N TYR A 187 7.50 -22.41 -19.76
CA TYR A 187 8.63 -21.49 -19.99
C TYR A 187 9.63 -21.50 -18.84
N ASN A 188 9.15 -21.65 -17.62
CA ASN A 188 10.01 -21.81 -16.45
C ASN A 188 10.75 -23.15 -16.47
N SER A 189 10.07 -24.25 -16.82
CA SER A 189 10.66 -25.60 -16.81
C SER A 189 11.63 -25.86 -17.97
N ASP A 190 11.44 -25.23 -19.14
CA ASP A 190 12.32 -25.38 -20.29
C ASP A 190 13.47 -24.36 -20.33
N GLY A 191 13.48 -23.41 -19.36
CA GLY A 191 14.50 -22.38 -19.21
C GLY A 191 14.32 -21.16 -20.14
N SER A 192 13.23 -21.06 -20.89
CA SER A 192 12.90 -19.87 -21.71
C SER A 192 12.60 -18.66 -20.83
N LEU A 193 12.02 -18.90 -19.65
CA LEU A 193 11.92 -17.93 -18.57
C LEU A 193 13.11 -18.15 -17.61
N ASP A 194 14.08 -17.23 -17.64
CA ASP A 194 15.32 -17.36 -16.87
C ASP A 194 15.11 -16.91 -15.40
N MET A 195 14.75 -17.86 -14.55
CA MET A 195 14.53 -17.65 -13.10
C MET A 195 15.56 -18.39 -12.23
N GLY A 196 16.66 -18.87 -12.82
CA GLY A 196 17.62 -19.73 -12.14
C GLY A 196 18.38 -19.11 -10.95
N ASN A 197 18.36 -17.78 -10.80
CA ASN A 197 19.01 -17.04 -9.71
C ASN A 197 18.00 -16.25 -8.88
N VAL A 198 16.70 -16.59 -8.91
CA VAL A 198 15.67 -16.03 -8.08
C VAL A 198 15.45 -16.92 -6.86
N GLU A 199 15.32 -16.33 -5.69
CA GLU A 199 14.99 -17.07 -4.48
C GLU A 199 13.62 -17.77 -4.65
N GLN A 200 13.55 -19.05 -4.25
CA GLN A 200 12.37 -19.90 -4.50
C GLN A 200 11.07 -19.29 -3.92
N ASN A 201 11.13 -18.71 -2.75
CA ASN A 201 9.97 -18.05 -2.12
C ASN A 201 9.44 -16.84 -2.93
N ILE A 202 10.31 -16.17 -3.69
CA ILE A 202 9.89 -15.06 -4.59
C ILE A 202 9.22 -15.65 -5.83
N LEU A 203 9.77 -16.71 -6.40
CA LEU A 203 9.13 -17.40 -7.53
C LEU A 203 7.78 -18.01 -7.11
N ASP A 204 7.71 -18.59 -5.91
CA ASP A 204 6.49 -19.17 -5.36
C ASP A 204 5.41 -18.10 -5.16
N SER A 205 5.77 -16.83 -4.92
CA SER A 205 4.81 -15.73 -4.79
C SER A 205 3.99 -15.48 -6.07
N GLY A 206 4.53 -15.84 -7.24
CA GLY A 206 3.85 -15.79 -8.54
C GLY A 206 3.15 -17.11 -8.93
N THR A 207 3.06 -18.05 -7.98
CA THR A 207 2.53 -19.40 -8.21
C THR A 207 1.15 -19.56 -7.57
N VAL A 208 0.22 -20.13 -8.31
CA VAL A 208 -1.13 -20.50 -7.85
C VAL A 208 -1.35 -21.96 -8.21
N ASP A 209 -1.80 -22.80 -7.29
CA ASP A 209 -2.03 -24.24 -7.48
C ASP A 209 -0.83 -24.98 -8.11
N GLY A 210 0.38 -24.61 -7.72
CA GLY A 210 1.62 -25.22 -8.21
C GLY A 210 2.04 -24.81 -9.63
N LYS A 211 1.43 -23.78 -10.22
CA LYS A 211 1.72 -23.27 -11.55
C LYS A 211 2.14 -21.79 -11.49
N VAL A 212 3.16 -21.45 -12.27
CA VAL A 212 3.67 -20.07 -12.35
C VAL A 212 2.80 -19.23 -13.27
N TYR A 213 2.23 -18.14 -12.76
CA TYR A 213 1.37 -17.21 -13.52
C TYR A 213 1.92 -15.78 -13.58
N ALA A 214 2.86 -15.45 -12.69
CA ALA A 214 3.35 -14.10 -12.56
C ALA A 214 4.81 -14.08 -12.11
N ILE A 215 5.55 -13.06 -12.53
CA ILE A 215 6.94 -12.84 -12.10
C ILE A 215 7.01 -11.53 -11.34
N SER A 216 7.52 -11.58 -10.10
CA SER A 216 7.65 -10.39 -9.27
C SER A 216 8.59 -9.37 -9.92
N THR A 217 8.20 -8.10 -9.86
CA THR A 217 9.02 -6.98 -10.36
C THR A 217 10.12 -6.57 -9.38
N GLY A 218 10.01 -6.97 -8.12
CA GLY A 218 10.95 -6.64 -7.06
C GLY A 218 10.46 -7.18 -5.72
N THR A 219 11.27 -6.98 -4.71
CA THR A 219 11.05 -7.50 -3.36
C THR A 219 11.08 -6.38 -2.34
N ASN A 220 10.14 -6.41 -1.40
CA ASN A 220 10.12 -5.66 -0.16
C ASN A 220 10.06 -6.62 1.03
N ALA A 221 10.21 -6.09 2.23
CA ALA A 221 9.98 -6.86 3.45
C ALA A 221 9.37 -5.97 4.55
N PRO A 222 8.59 -6.54 5.48
CA PRO A 222 8.20 -5.83 6.69
C PRO A 222 9.42 -5.53 7.56
N VAL A 223 9.47 -4.32 8.13
CA VAL A 223 10.59 -3.82 8.91
C VAL A 223 10.12 -3.12 10.17
N MET A 224 10.99 -3.07 11.18
CA MET A 224 10.91 -2.07 12.24
C MET A 224 11.80 -0.88 11.87
N LEU A 225 11.19 0.24 11.50
CA LEU A 225 11.87 1.53 11.46
C LEU A 225 12.09 2.03 12.87
N TYR A 226 13.29 2.58 13.14
CA TYR A 226 13.63 3.11 14.45
C TYR A 226 14.49 4.39 14.38
N ARG A 227 14.41 5.19 15.39
CA ARG A 227 15.18 6.43 15.58
C ARG A 227 16.63 6.08 15.94
N LYS A 228 17.47 5.93 14.90
CA LYS A 228 18.89 5.63 15.06
C LYS A 228 19.62 6.73 15.82
N ASP A 229 19.28 7.99 15.56
CA ASP A 229 19.84 9.15 16.27
C ASP A 229 19.66 9.04 17.79
N ILE A 230 18.53 8.54 18.26
CA ILE A 230 18.26 8.35 19.70
C ILE A 230 19.08 7.18 20.27
N LEU A 231 19.13 6.07 19.55
CA LEU A 231 19.92 4.94 20.02
C LEU A 231 21.41 5.29 20.11
N ASP A 232 21.94 5.99 19.11
CA ASP A 232 23.33 6.47 19.09
C ASP A 232 23.62 7.42 20.26
N GLU A 233 22.72 8.38 20.53
CA GLU A 233 22.85 9.32 21.66
C GLU A 233 22.88 8.60 23.02
N LEU A 234 22.10 7.53 23.16
CA LEU A 234 22.01 6.74 24.38
C LEU A 234 23.09 5.63 24.46
N GLY A 235 23.91 5.46 23.42
CA GLY A 235 24.89 4.36 23.34
C GLY A 235 24.25 2.98 23.28
N LEU A 236 23.06 2.89 22.68
CA LEU A 236 22.29 1.66 22.48
C LEU A 236 22.43 1.19 21.02
N SER A 237 22.17 -0.07 20.78
CA SER A 237 22.11 -0.64 19.43
C SER A 237 21.11 -1.78 19.35
N LEU A 238 20.42 -1.90 18.21
CA LEU A 238 19.62 -3.07 17.86
C LEU A 238 20.39 -3.93 16.86
N PRO A 239 20.45 -5.26 17.05
CA PRO A 239 20.95 -6.15 15.99
C PRO A 239 20.00 -6.13 14.78
N MET A 240 20.50 -6.53 13.60
CA MET A 240 19.70 -6.63 12.38
C MET A 240 18.48 -7.56 12.55
N ASN A 241 18.64 -8.63 13.34
CA ASN A 241 17.59 -9.60 13.67
C ASN A 241 17.39 -9.65 15.19
N PRO A 242 16.63 -8.69 15.79
CA PRO A 242 16.46 -8.62 17.23
C PRO A 242 15.51 -9.71 17.74
N THR A 243 15.77 -10.18 18.95
CA THR A 243 14.75 -10.90 19.71
C THR A 243 13.75 -9.93 20.32
N MET A 244 12.57 -10.44 20.70
CA MET A 244 11.55 -9.62 21.37
C MET A 244 12.07 -9.11 22.75
N SER A 245 12.81 -9.92 23.49
CA SER A 245 13.41 -9.48 24.75
C SER A 245 14.42 -8.33 24.54
N GLU A 246 15.29 -8.39 23.54
CA GLU A 246 16.22 -7.30 23.22
C GLU A 246 15.46 -6.03 22.82
N TYR A 247 14.44 -6.15 21.99
CA TYR A 247 13.61 -5.04 21.56
C TYR A 247 12.89 -4.36 22.75
N ILE A 248 12.30 -5.15 23.65
CA ILE A 248 11.64 -4.65 24.85
C ILE A 248 12.64 -3.93 25.78
N GLU A 249 13.84 -4.50 25.95
CA GLU A 249 14.89 -3.86 26.77
C GLU A 249 15.27 -2.48 26.23
N ILE A 250 15.44 -2.36 24.90
CA ILE A 250 15.71 -1.08 24.25
C ILE A 250 14.52 -0.13 24.40
N SER A 251 13.28 -0.59 24.17
CA SER A 251 12.07 0.22 24.32
C SER A 251 11.96 0.85 25.71
N LYS A 252 12.22 0.07 26.76
CA LYS A 252 12.23 0.54 28.16
C LYS A 252 13.31 1.61 28.40
N LYS A 253 14.54 1.37 27.93
CA LYS A 253 15.65 2.32 28.07
C LYS A 253 15.40 3.62 27.32
N VAL A 254 14.86 3.55 26.10
CA VAL A 254 14.49 4.75 25.33
C VAL A 254 13.38 5.52 26.04
N TYR A 255 12.35 4.84 26.51
CA TYR A 255 11.27 5.49 27.26
C TYR A 255 11.76 6.16 28.54
N GLU A 256 12.58 5.49 29.34
CA GLU A 256 13.17 6.05 30.56
C GLU A 256 14.00 7.32 30.29
N ALA A 257 14.75 7.34 29.19
CA ALA A 257 15.62 8.44 28.84
C ALA A 257 14.93 9.61 28.15
N THR A 258 13.92 9.35 27.31
CA THR A 258 13.36 10.34 26.38
C THR A 258 11.84 10.55 26.52
N GLY A 259 11.12 9.61 27.11
CA GLY A 259 9.66 9.57 27.13
C GLY A 259 9.02 9.07 25.82
N LEU A 260 9.81 8.76 24.78
CA LEU A 260 9.30 8.20 23.52
C LEU A 260 8.90 6.74 23.73
N ARG A 261 7.77 6.37 23.14
CA ARG A 261 7.14 5.06 23.34
C ARG A 261 7.27 4.17 22.11
N ASP A 262 6.99 2.88 22.31
CA ASP A 262 6.81 1.91 21.25
C ASP A 262 5.38 1.96 20.69
N THR A 263 5.23 1.88 19.36
CA THR A 263 3.93 1.78 18.69
C THR A 263 3.63 0.37 18.17
N PHE A 264 4.65 -0.48 18.05
CA PHE A 264 4.50 -1.79 17.44
C PHE A 264 3.76 -2.76 18.36
N VAL A 265 4.27 -2.97 19.56
CA VAL A 265 3.71 -3.95 20.51
C VAL A 265 2.28 -3.60 20.92
N THR A 266 1.98 -2.31 21.07
CA THR A 266 0.64 -1.86 21.48
C THR A 266 -0.39 -1.82 20.37
N SER A 267 -0.02 -1.99 19.10
CA SER A 267 -0.99 -1.89 18.01
C SER A 267 -1.99 -3.05 18.00
N CYS A 268 -1.61 -4.21 18.47
CA CYS A 268 -2.42 -5.45 18.46
C CYS A 268 -3.15 -5.69 17.13
N SER A 269 -2.52 -5.32 16.03
CA SER A 269 -3.09 -5.42 14.70
C SER A 269 -3.04 -6.86 14.16
N ALA A 270 -3.74 -7.11 13.07
CA ALA A 270 -3.65 -8.37 12.35
C ALA A 270 -2.21 -8.66 11.88
N ASP A 271 -1.41 -7.62 11.56
CA ASP A 271 0.01 -7.78 11.23
C ASP A 271 0.84 -8.22 12.45
N ASN A 272 0.57 -7.67 13.66
CA ASN A 272 1.24 -8.15 14.87
C ASN A 272 0.97 -9.64 15.11
N LEU A 273 -0.29 -10.04 15.01
CA LEU A 273 -0.66 -11.46 15.15
C LEU A 273 0.01 -12.31 14.05
N ARG A 274 0.04 -11.83 12.82
CA ARG A 274 0.75 -12.47 11.70
C ARG A 274 2.22 -12.71 12.03
N PHE A 275 2.94 -11.72 12.56
CA PHE A 275 4.35 -11.87 12.93
C PHE A 275 4.55 -12.88 14.04
N ILE A 276 3.66 -12.93 15.02
CA ILE A 276 3.72 -13.90 16.10
C ILE A 276 3.57 -15.33 15.54
N VAL A 277 2.53 -15.62 14.77
CA VAL A 277 2.31 -16.98 14.25
C VAL A 277 3.40 -17.41 13.28
N ARG A 278 3.98 -16.47 12.51
CA ARG A 278 5.10 -16.75 11.60
C ARG A 278 6.36 -17.18 12.35
N ASN A 279 6.60 -16.71 13.55
CA ASN A 279 7.70 -17.18 14.40
C ASN A 279 7.66 -18.71 14.67
N TYR A 280 6.51 -19.32 14.45
CA TYR A 280 6.32 -20.78 14.62
C TYR A 280 6.09 -21.50 13.29
N GLY A 281 6.41 -20.84 12.16
CA GLY A 281 6.28 -21.41 10.81
C GLY A 281 4.84 -21.50 10.32
N LEU A 282 3.90 -20.74 10.92
CA LEU A 282 2.49 -20.70 10.59
C LEU A 282 2.16 -19.44 9.76
N ASN A 283 1.02 -19.41 9.11
CA ASN A 283 0.43 -18.23 8.48
C ASN A 283 -0.78 -17.74 9.27
N LEU A 284 -1.15 -16.46 9.09
CA LEU A 284 -2.34 -15.88 9.72
C LEU A 284 -3.63 -16.59 9.26
N TYR A 285 -3.68 -16.95 7.98
CA TYR A 285 -4.78 -17.71 7.37
C TYR A 285 -4.26 -19.04 6.85
N ASN A 286 -5.13 -20.05 6.80
CA ASN A 286 -4.84 -21.33 6.16
C ASN A 286 -4.69 -21.17 4.64
N GLU A 287 -4.29 -22.24 3.95
CA GLU A 287 -3.91 -22.19 2.53
C GLU A 287 -5.06 -21.76 1.61
N ASP A 288 -6.29 -22.18 1.91
CA ASP A 288 -7.50 -21.82 1.15
C ASP A 288 -8.23 -20.58 1.70
N ALA A 289 -7.64 -19.91 2.69
CA ALA A 289 -8.16 -18.71 3.34
C ALA A 289 -9.56 -18.85 3.99
N SER A 290 -10.03 -20.09 4.21
CA SER A 290 -11.33 -20.40 4.81
C SER A 290 -11.34 -20.36 6.33
N ALA A 291 -10.17 -20.26 6.96
CA ALA A 291 -9.99 -20.20 8.41
C ALA A 291 -8.67 -19.52 8.78
N LEU A 292 -8.48 -19.23 10.08
CA LEU A 292 -7.16 -18.88 10.62
C LEU A 292 -6.18 -20.04 10.38
N GLY A 293 -4.91 -19.73 10.14
CA GLY A 293 -3.85 -20.70 9.90
C GLY A 293 -3.23 -21.32 11.18
N PHE A 294 -3.86 -21.12 12.30
CA PHE A 294 -3.45 -21.62 13.63
C PHE A 294 -4.67 -21.97 14.47
N ASP A 295 -4.50 -22.85 15.44
CA ASP A 295 -5.55 -23.38 16.30
C ASP A 295 -5.31 -23.15 17.81
N ASP A 296 -4.12 -22.65 18.19
CA ASP A 296 -3.78 -22.36 19.58
C ASP A 296 -4.07 -20.89 19.94
N PRO A 297 -5.01 -20.60 20.85
CA PRO A 297 -5.32 -19.25 21.29
C PRO A 297 -4.13 -18.54 21.97
N LYS A 298 -3.11 -19.28 22.37
CA LYS A 298 -1.88 -18.76 22.98
C LYS A 298 -1.28 -17.61 22.18
N TYR A 299 -1.29 -17.64 20.84
CA TYR A 299 -0.67 -16.59 20.02
C TYR A 299 -1.39 -15.24 20.17
N VAL A 300 -2.71 -15.26 20.31
CA VAL A 300 -3.53 -14.06 20.56
C VAL A 300 -3.33 -13.59 22.00
N VAL A 301 -3.32 -14.51 22.97
CA VAL A 301 -3.07 -14.21 24.37
C VAL A 301 -1.69 -13.55 24.55
N ASP A 302 -0.64 -14.15 24.00
CA ASP A 302 0.73 -13.61 24.06
C ASP A 302 0.84 -12.16 23.51
N MET A 303 0.10 -11.86 22.45
CA MET A 303 0.04 -10.50 21.89
C MET A 303 -0.62 -9.53 22.88
N TRP A 304 -1.74 -9.90 23.44
CA TRP A 304 -2.49 -9.05 24.37
C TRP A 304 -1.76 -8.85 25.71
N GLU A 305 -1.17 -9.92 26.26
CA GLU A 305 -0.37 -9.82 27.49
C GLU A 305 0.79 -8.84 27.35
N LEU A 306 1.52 -8.91 26.20
CA LEU A 306 2.64 -8.03 25.95
C LEU A 306 2.17 -6.57 25.76
N ALA A 307 1.06 -6.35 25.09
CA ALA A 307 0.48 -5.01 24.94
C ALA A 307 0.05 -4.41 26.28
N VAL A 308 -0.64 -5.17 27.11
CA VAL A 308 -1.03 -4.73 28.47
C VAL A 308 0.19 -4.45 29.32
N GLN A 309 1.19 -5.35 29.33
CA GLN A 309 2.45 -5.12 30.04
C GLN A 309 3.12 -3.83 29.62
N SER A 310 3.22 -3.57 28.30
CA SER A 310 3.86 -2.36 27.78
C SER A 310 3.16 -1.07 28.24
N GLN A 311 1.84 -1.11 28.37
CA GLN A 311 1.03 0.00 28.87
C GLN A 311 1.19 0.19 30.38
N GLU A 312 1.16 -0.88 31.17
CA GLU A 312 1.33 -0.84 32.62
C GLU A 312 2.73 -0.33 33.02
N GLU A 313 3.75 -0.71 32.25
CA GLU A 313 5.14 -0.24 32.45
C GLU A 313 5.42 1.14 31.80
N GLY A 314 4.49 1.67 31.01
CA GLY A 314 4.52 3.02 30.44
C GLY A 314 5.31 3.20 29.15
N TRP A 315 6.06 2.19 28.67
CA TRP A 315 6.84 2.26 27.43
C TRP A 315 6.01 2.01 26.15
N GLY A 316 4.78 1.52 26.29
CA GLY A 316 3.77 1.45 25.24
C GLY A 316 2.70 2.52 25.40
N PHE A 317 1.93 2.77 24.34
CA PHE A 317 0.84 3.75 24.37
C PHE A 317 -0.43 3.18 25.04
N MET A 318 -1.04 3.99 25.91
CA MET A 318 -2.45 3.77 26.25
C MET A 318 -3.34 4.14 25.05
N ILE A 319 -4.51 3.55 24.95
CA ILE A 319 -5.47 3.89 23.89
C ILE A 319 -5.80 5.39 23.97
N GLY A 320 -5.62 6.10 22.87
CA GLY A 320 -5.91 7.53 22.74
C GLY A 320 -4.82 8.47 23.24
N GLU A 321 -3.67 7.97 23.68
CA GLU A 321 -2.54 8.80 24.07
C GLU A 321 -1.63 9.22 22.91
N GLU A 322 -1.66 8.50 21.80
CA GLU A 322 -0.93 8.93 20.58
C GLU A 322 -1.54 10.24 20.06
N THR A 323 -0.77 11.31 20.10
CA THR A 323 -1.26 12.67 19.77
C THR A 323 -0.91 13.09 18.36
N ALA A 324 0.03 12.42 17.74
CA ALA A 324 0.45 12.68 16.37
C ALA A 324 -0.67 12.37 15.36
N THR A 325 -0.76 13.20 14.33
CA THR A 325 -1.81 13.07 13.30
C THR A 325 -1.41 12.16 12.15
N THR A 326 -0.12 11.88 12.00
CA THR A 326 0.45 10.99 11.00
C THR A 326 1.50 10.07 11.61
N ALA A 327 1.79 8.98 10.93
CA ALA A 327 2.84 8.04 11.33
C ALA A 327 4.23 8.70 11.39
N CYS A 328 4.54 9.60 10.45
CA CYS A 328 5.80 10.37 10.45
C CYS A 328 5.86 11.35 11.62
N ASP A 329 4.75 12.06 11.92
CA ASP A 329 4.72 12.98 13.08
C ASP A 329 4.92 12.23 14.39
N SER A 330 4.36 11.01 14.53
CA SER A 330 4.57 10.14 15.69
C SER A 330 6.06 9.81 15.87
N MET A 331 6.78 9.46 14.81
CA MET A 331 8.23 9.21 14.87
C MET A 331 9.06 10.45 15.20
N VAL A 332 8.51 11.65 15.12
CA VAL A 332 9.18 12.89 15.55
C VAL A 332 8.98 13.16 17.03
N SER A 333 7.72 13.04 17.52
CA SER A 333 7.29 13.56 18.80
C SER A 333 6.94 12.51 19.86
N ASP A 334 6.43 11.36 19.46
CA ASP A 334 5.74 10.43 20.35
C ASP A 334 6.40 9.06 20.41
N SER A 335 7.02 8.58 19.32
CA SER A 335 7.54 7.21 19.23
C SER A 335 8.99 7.16 18.74
N TRP A 336 9.70 6.11 19.15
CA TRP A 336 11.06 5.85 18.72
C TRP A 336 11.14 4.77 17.62
N SER A 337 10.11 3.98 17.44
CA SER A 337 10.06 2.85 16.50
C SER A 337 8.67 2.67 15.91
N ARG A 338 8.62 2.09 14.70
CA ARG A 338 7.36 1.82 14.00
C ARG A 338 7.50 0.69 12.99
N TYR A 339 6.49 -0.16 12.89
CA TYR A 339 6.34 -1.12 11.81
C TYR A 339 6.04 -0.43 10.47
N GLN A 340 6.76 -0.85 9.42
CA GLN A 340 6.56 -0.40 8.04
C GLN A 340 7.05 -1.45 7.02
N ASN A 341 7.05 -1.10 5.73
CA ASN A 341 7.73 -1.85 4.68
C ASN A 341 9.08 -1.20 4.35
N SER A 342 10.03 -2.00 3.88
CA SER A 342 11.41 -1.56 3.62
C SER A 342 11.53 -0.38 2.64
N ASN A 343 10.62 -0.28 1.67
CA ASN A 343 10.59 0.82 0.70
C ASN A 343 10.16 2.17 1.29
N GLU A 344 9.69 2.21 2.54
CA GLU A 344 9.23 3.45 3.20
C GLU A 344 10.36 4.23 3.89
N LEU A 345 11.56 3.66 4.02
CA LEU A 345 12.67 4.28 4.76
C LEU A 345 12.97 5.71 4.28
N GLN A 346 13.13 5.90 2.96
CA GLN A 346 13.40 7.23 2.40
C GLN A 346 12.29 8.23 2.72
N ALA A 347 11.02 7.83 2.54
CA ALA A 347 9.89 8.70 2.83
C ALA A 347 9.84 9.13 4.29
N TYR A 348 10.18 8.24 5.23
CA TYR A 348 10.26 8.56 6.64
C TYR A 348 11.43 9.48 7.00
N ARG A 349 12.61 9.28 6.42
CA ARG A 349 13.77 10.19 6.58
C ARG A 349 13.42 11.59 6.07
N ASP A 350 12.85 11.69 4.88
CA ASP A 350 12.48 12.97 4.27
C ASP A 350 11.39 13.71 5.08
N ALA A 351 10.35 13.01 5.47
CA ALA A 351 9.23 13.60 6.19
C ALA A 351 9.57 14.02 7.62
N THR A 352 10.44 13.26 8.30
CA THR A 352 10.79 13.52 9.70
C THR A 352 12.03 14.38 9.87
N GLY A 353 12.94 14.38 8.90
CA GLY A 353 14.27 14.98 9.01
C GLY A 353 15.14 14.33 10.11
N LYS A 354 14.86 13.06 10.45
CA LYS A 354 15.56 12.28 11.49
C LYS A 354 16.41 11.19 10.87
N ASP A 355 17.46 10.80 11.58
CA ASP A 355 18.22 9.60 11.23
C ASP A 355 17.42 8.37 11.67
N ILE A 356 16.73 7.78 10.71
CA ILE A 356 15.93 6.57 10.86
C ILE A 356 16.62 5.43 10.14
N SER A 357 16.72 4.29 10.78
CA SER A 357 17.23 3.05 10.20
C SER A 357 16.21 1.92 10.37
N MET A 358 16.53 0.73 9.89
CA MET A 358 15.63 -0.41 9.91
C MET A 358 16.31 -1.67 10.44
N VAL A 359 15.50 -2.51 11.07
CA VAL A 359 15.84 -3.88 11.46
C VAL A 359 14.68 -4.80 11.16
N MET A 360 14.92 -6.11 11.18
CA MET A 360 13.85 -7.10 11.05
C MET A 360 12.82 -6.96 12.17
N ILE A 361 11.61 -7.44 11.91
CA ILE A 361 10.57 -7.55 12.94
C ILE A 361 11.12 -8.41 14.09
N PRO A 362 11.03 -7.96 15.34
CA PRO A 362 11.55 -8.71 16.48
C PRO A 362 10.94 -10.12 16.55
N ASN A 363 11.79 -11.13 16.63
CA ASN A 363 11.35 -12.49 16.77
C ASN A 363 11.09 -12.85 18.24
N ARG A 364 10.10 -13.68 18.50
CA ARG A 364 9.91 -14.28 19.84
C ARG A 364 11.18 -15.01 20.26
N ASP A 365 11.49 -15.04 21.55
CA ASP A 365 12.74 -15.67 22.05
C ASP A 365 12.79 -17.20 21.81
N ASP A 366 11.63 -17.82 21.63
CA ASP A 366 11.45 -19.24 21.32
C ASP A 366 11.06 -19.49 19.86
N ALA A 367 11.26 -18.48 18.98
CA ALA A 367 10.92 -18.58 17.57
C ALA A 367 11.67 -19.71 16.86
N THR A 368 10.99 -20.40 15.96
CA THR A 368 11.55 -21.45 15.08
C THR A 368 11.65 -21.00 13.63
N ALA A 369 11.07 -19.84 13.31
CA ALA A 369 11.11 -19.19 12.00
C ALA A 369 11.11 -17.66 12.18
N SER A 370 11.53 -16.92 11.13
CA SER A 370 11.54 -15.46 11.16
C SER A 370 10.12 -14.87 11.01
N ALA A 371 9.81 -13.84 11.79
CA ALA A 371 8.63 -13.01 11.61
C ALA A 371 8.71 -12.20 10.31
N THR A 372 9.90 -11.70 9.98
CA THR A 372 10.16 -10.97 8.73
C THR A 372 10.18 -11.95 7.55
N TYR A 373 9.62 -11.53 6.42
CA TYR A 373 9.53 -12.33 5.20
C TYR A 373 9.74 -11.44 3.97
N LEU A 374 10.16 -12.06 2.88
CA LEU A 374 10.19 -11.38 1.58
C LEU A 374 8.77 -11.28 1.03
N LYS A 375 8.41 -10.08 0.59
CA LYS A 375 7.11 -9.75 0.03
C LYS A 375 7.29 -9.29 -1.42
N PRO A 376 6.54 -9.83 -2.38
CA PRO A 376 6.56 -9.31 -3.74
C PRO A 376 6.02 -7.87 -3.76
N ALA A 377 6.65 -7.02 -4.57
CA ALA A 377 6.21 -5.63 -4.71
C ALA A 377 4.97 -5.54 -5.60
N MET A 378 5.07 -6.10 -6.78
CA MET A 378 4.03 -6.29 -7.80
C MET A 378 4.56 -7.30 -8.82
N PHE A 379 3.75 -7.66 -9.82
CA PHE A 379 4.12 -8.66 -10.81
C PHE A 379 3.97 -8.16 -12.24
N TRP A 380 4.71 -8.80 -13.15
CA TRP A 380 4.36 -8.88 -14.55
C TRP A 380 3.65 -10.20 -14.84
N CYS A 381 2.49 -10.11 -15.49
CA CYS A 381 1.71 -11.24 -15.99
C CYS A 381 1.66 -11.23 -17.51
N VAL A 382 1.44 -12.39 -18.10
CA VAL A 382 1.18 -12.56 -19.53
C VAL A 382 -0.31 -12.86 -19.73
N GLY A 383 -0.94 -12.26 -20.72
CA GLY A 383 -2.34 -12.50 -21.05
C GLY A 383 -2.57 -13.95 -21.48
N ALA A 384 -3.60 -14.60 -20.94
CA ALA A 384 -3.93 -15.99 -21.29
C ALA A 384 -4.17 -16.17 -22.79
N ASP A 385 -4.86 -15.20 -23.41
CA ASP A 385 -5.23 -15.20 -24.82
C ASP A 385 -4.16 -14.55 -25.73
N SER A 386 -3.00 -14.14 -25.21
CA SER A 386 -1.94 -13.57 -26.03
C SER A 386 -1.41 -14.58 -27.05
N ASP A 387 -1.34 -14.15 -28.32
CA ASP A 387 -0.73 -14.91 -29.42
C ASP A 387 0.79 -14.71 -29.50
N VAL A 388 1.36 -13.80 -28.70
CA VAL A 388 2.77 -13.38 -28.73
C VAL A 388 3.50 -13.67 -27.42
N LYS A 389 3.17 -14.76 -26.73
CA LYS A 389 3.72 -15.14 -25.42
C LYS A 389 5.25 -15.18 -25.42
N ASP A 390 5.89 -15.63 -26.51
CA ASP A 390 7.35 -15.66 -26.60
C ASP A 390 7.96 -14.26 -26.52
N ALA A 391 7.33 -13.25 -27.15
CA ALA A 391 7.77 -11.86 -27.02
C ALA A 391 7.53 -11.32 -25.61
N ALA A 392 6.43 -11.71 -24.96
CA ALA A 392 6.15 -11.36 -23.56
C ALA A 392 7.21 -11.97 -22.60
N ILE A 393 7.61 -13.21 -22.79
CA ILE A 393 8.68 -13.87 -22.00
C ILE A 393 10.03 -13.16 -22.22
N ARG A 394 10.36 -12.75 -23.46
CA ARG A 394 11.56 -11.93 -23.72
C ARG A 394 11.54 -10.62 -22.95
N PHE A 395 10.38 -9.95 -22.88
CA PHE A 395 10.22 -8.73 -22.07
C PHE A 395 10.40 -9.02 -20.58
N ILE A 396 9.78 -10.06 -20.03
CA ILE A 396 9.93 -10.43 -18.62
C ILE A 396 11.39 -10.72 -18.28
N ASN A 397 12.10 -11.48 -19.11
CA ASN A 397 13.53 -11.74 -18.94
C ASN A 397 14.38 -10.46 -19.01
N PHE A 398 14.06 -9.54 -19.93
CA PHE A 398 14.72 -8.24 -20.01
C PHE A 398 14.50 -7.46 -18.73
N PHE A 399 13.25 -7.37 -18.28
CA PHE A 399 12.93 -6.67 -17.03
C PHE A 399 13.64 -7.32 -15.82
N ALA A 400 13.64 -8.62 -15.70
CA ALA A 400 14.10 -9.33 -14.51
C ALA A 400 15.63 -9.32 -14.37
N ASN A 401 16.40 -9.46 -15.47
CA ASN A 401 17.84 -9.76 -15.37
C ASN A 401 18.76 -9.01 -16.35
N ASN A 402 18.28 -7.94 -17.02
CA ASN A 402 19.08 -7.18 -17.97
C ASN A 402 19.61 -5.87 -17.38
N GLU A 403 20.94 -5.68 -17.44
CA GLU A 403 21.62 -4.49 -16.91
C GLU A 403 21.06 -3.18 -17.52
N ALA A 404 20.77 -3.15 -18.82
CA ALA A 404 20.22 -1.95 -19.48
C ALA A 404 18.80 -1.59 -19.00
N CYS A 405 18.03 -2.54 -18.47
CA CYS A 405 16.78 -2.23 -17.78
C CYS A 405 17.05 -1.50 -16.47
N TYR A 406 17.98 -2.01 -15.68
CA TYR A 406 18.29 -1.46 -14.36
C TYR A 406 19.06 -0.14 -14.40
N ASP A 407 19.78 0.17 -15.49
CA ASP A 407 20.33 1.51 -15.76
C ASP A 407 19.24 2.60 -15.80
N ILE A 408 18.00 2.21 -16.16
CA ILE A 408 16.84 3.10 -16.28
C ILE A 408 15.98 3.06 -15.03
N VAL A 409 15.57 1.86 -14.60
CA VAL A 409 14.56 1.72 -13.52
C VAL A 409 15.17 1.68 -12.12
N GLY A 410 16.47 1.38 -11.97
CA GLY A 410 17.13 1.23 -10.68
C GLY A 410 16.33 0.33 -9.74
N ILE A 411 15.99 0.84 -8.55
CA ILE A 411 15.13 0.17 -7.57
C ILE A 411 13.74 0.83 -7.42
N GLU A 412 13.29 1.61 -8.42
CA GLU A 412 11.99 2.31 -8.35
C GLU A 412 10.80 1.37 -8.12
N ARG A 413 10.87 0.15 -8.68
CA ARG A 413 9.79 -0.84 -8.51
C ARG A 413 9.93 -1.71 -7.28
N ALA A 414 11.03 -1.70 -6.63
CA ALA A 414 11.51 -2.35 -5.42
C ALA A 414 12.91 -2.96 -5.67
N VAL A 415 13.47 -3.60 -4.67
CA VAL A 415 14.76 -4.28 -4.77
C VAL A 415 14.66 -5.43 -5.80
N PRO A 416 15.63 -5.54 -6.75
CA PRO A 416 15.60 -6.57 -7.79
C PRO A 416 15.49 -7.99 -7.23
N ILE A 417 14.68 -8.84 -7.91
CA ILE A 417 14.51 -10.25 -7.51
C ILE A 417 15.78 -11.10 -7.76
N TYR A 418 16.65 -10.66 -8.67
CA TYR A 418 17.91 -11.34 -8.96
C TYR A 418 19.04 -10.77 -8.10
N SER A 419 19.75 -11.61 -7.37
CA SER A 419 20.91 -11.20 -6.58
C SER A 419 21.98 -10.51 -7.45
N LYS A 420 22.24 -11.05 -8.65
CA LYS A 420 23.15 -10.43 -9.61
C LYS A 420 22.76 -8.99 -9.99
N MET A 421 21.47 -8.69 -10.10
CA MET A 421 21.01 -7.33 -10.40
C MET A 421 21.11 -6.42 -9.18
N ARG A 422 20.91 -6.94 -7.96
CA ARG A 422 21.22 -6.21 -6.72
C ARG A 422 22.69 -5.81 -6.66
N GLU A 423 23.59 -6.74 -6.94
CA GLU A 423 25.04 -6.45 -7.04
C GLU A 423 25.34 -5.41 -8.13
N TYR A 424 24.65 -5.47 -9.28
CA TYR A 424 24.84 -4.54 -10.39
C TYR A 424 24.43 -3.11 -10.03
N VAL A 425 23.27 -2.91 -9.41
CA VAL A 425 22.77 -1.58 -9.04
C VAL A 425 23.46 -1.00 -7.82
N ALA A 426 24.02 -1.82 -6.93
CA ALA A 426 24.61 -1.39 -5.66
C ALA A 426 25.56 -0.20 -5.79
N PRO A 427 26.49 -0.11 -6.77
CA PRO A 427 27.38 1.04 -6.90
C PRO A 427 26.71 2.35 -7.32
N THR A 428 25.46 2.32 -7.74
CA THR A 428 24.70 3.49 -8.22
C THR A 428 23.68 4.00 -7.19
N LEU A 429 23.51 3.26 -6.10
CA LEU A 429 22.55 3.58 -5.05
C LEU A 429 23.04 4.74 -4.18
N ASP A 430 22.13 5.51 -3.65
CA ASP A 430 22.39 6.39 -2.53
C ASP A 430 22.42 5.61 -1.21
N ASP A 431 22.92 6.24 -0.13
CA ASP A 431 23.09 5.59 1.18
C ASP A 431 21.81 4.93 1.71
N VAL A 432 20.62 5.48 1.40
CA VAL A 432 19.35 4.93 1.85
C VAL A 432 18.94 3.71 1.04
N SER A 433 19.08 3.80 -0.27
CA SER A 433 18.81 2.68 -1.19
C SER A 433 19.76 1.50 -0.95
N GLU A 434 21.04 1.78 -0.63
CA GLU A 434 22.02 0.78 -0.24
C GLU A 434 21.56 0.04 1.03
N GLU A 435 21.15 0.77 2.08
CA GLU A 435 20.62 0.18 3.32
C GLU A 435 19.39 -0.71 3.06
N VAL A 436 18.49 -0.30 2.16
CA VAL A 436 17.31 -1.12 1.78
C VAL A 436 17.72 -2.42 1.08
N VAL A 437 18.68 -2.37 0.16
CA VAL A 437 19.18 -3.56 -0.55
C VAL A 437 19.90 -4.50 0.41
N GLU A 438 20.78 -3.99 1.27
CA GLU A 438 21.49 -4.79 2.29
C GLU A 438 20.49 -5.46 3.26
N PHE A 439 19.42 -4.74 3.63
CA PHE A 439 18.36 -5.31 4.45
C PHE A 439 17.65 -6.47 3.75
N ILE A 440 17.25 -6.32 2.48
CA ILE A 440 16.62 -7.40 1.70
C ILE A 440 17.56 -8.61 1.54
N ASP A 441 18.85 -8.37 1.31
CA ASP A 441 19.85 -9.45 1.25
C ASP A 441 19.95 -10.18 2.60
N SER A 442 19.88 -9.46 3.71
CA SER A 442 19.88 -10.07 5.06
C SER A 442 18.64 -10.94 5.29
N VAL A 443 17.45 -10.51 4.84
CA VAL A 443 16.20 -11.29 4.94
C VAL A 443 16.22 -12.51 4.02
N SER A 444 16.99 -12.46 2.93
CA SER A 444 17.13 -13.58 1.96
C SER A 444 17.99 -14.73 2.46
N GLN A 445 18.65 -14.64 3.63
CA GLN A 445 19.49 -15.70 4.17
C GLN A 445 18.65 -16.90 4.60
N PRO A 446 19.09 -18.14 4.32
CA PRO A 446 18.30 -19.35 4.60
C PRO A 446 17.90 -19.52 6.07
N GLU A 447 18.76 -19.15 7.01
CA GLU A 447 18.50 -19.20 8.44
C GLU A 447 17.45 -18.21 8.94
N MET A 448 17.13 -17.20 8.11
CA MET A 448 16.14 -16.18 8.39
C MET A 448 14.83 -16.42 7.63
N ALA A 449 14.79 -17.45 6.80
CA ALA A 449 13.64 -17.74 5.95
C ALA A 449 12.39 -18.02 6.82
N SER A 450 11.28 -17.55 6.32
CA SER A 450 9.95 -17.74 6.88
C SER A 450 9.02 -18.23 5.77
N PRO A 451 7.93 -18.94 6.08
CA PRO A 451 6.98 -19.41 5.08
C PRO A 451 6.50 -18.26 4.17
N LEU A 452 6.21 -18.56 2.91
CA LEU A 452 5.58 -17.60 2.02
C LEU A 452 4.28 -17.08 2.65
N MET A 453 4.06 -15.78 2.57
CA MET A 453 2.78 -15.19 2.97
C MET A 453 1.76 -15.43 1.85
N ASN A 454 0.64 -16.06 2.18
CA ASN A 454 -0.52 -16.11 1.29
C ASN A 454 -1.16 -14.72 1.17
N PRO A 455 -1.82 -14.39 0.04
CA PRO A 455 -2.64 -13.19 -0.05
C PRO A 455 -3.71 -13.17 1.05
N ASP A 456 -4.01 -11.97 1.54
CA ASP A 456 -5.09 -11.82 2.51
C ASP A 456 -6.44 -12.11 1.82
N PRO A 457 -7.37 -12.84 2.49
CA PRO A 457 -8.72 -13.05 1.97
C PRO A 457 -9.50 -11.74 1.91
N ALA A 458 -10.57 -11.70 1.13
CA ALA A 458 -11.45 -10.54 1.06
C ALA A 458 -12.08 -10.19 2.43
N ALA A 459 -12.29 -11.21 3.30
CA ALA A 459 -12.73 -11.05 4.68
C ALA A 459 -11.68 -10.44 5.63
N HIS A 460 -10.42 -10.26 5.22
CA HIS A 460 -9.33 -9.79 6.08
C HIS A 460 -9.69 -8.54 6.88
N SER A 461 -10.31 -7.54 6.26
CA SER A 461 -10.70 -6.33 6.97
C SER A 461 -11.70 -6.58 8.10
N LYS A 462 -12.66 -7.49 7.90
CA LYS A 462 -13.65 -7.85 8.94
C LYS A 462 -12.98 -8.58 10.11
N VAL A 463 -12.04 -9.46 9.82
CA VAL A 463 -11.26 -10.18 10.86
C VAL A 463 -10.36 -9.20 11.61
N SER A 464 -9.73 -8.25 10.91
CA SER A 464 -8.90 -7.20 11.52
C SER A 464 -9.72 -6.28 12.41
N ASP A 465 -10.92 -5.86 11.99
CA ASP A 465 -11.83 -5.04 12.80
C ASP A 465 -12.28 -5.80 14.06
N LEU A 466 -12.59 -7.09 13.92
CA LEU A 466 -12.95 -7.95 15.04
C LEU A 466 -11.79 -8.07 16.06
N LEU A 467 -10.56 -8.33 15.57
CA LEU A 467 -9.37 -8.38 16.41
C LEU A 467 -9.15 -7.07 17.17
N THR A 468 -9.28 -5.95 16.48
CA THR A 468 -9.16 -4.61 17.09
C THR A 468 -10.19 -4.42 18.20
N GLN A 469 -11.43 -4.83 17.99
CA GLN A 469 -12.49 -4.72 19.00
C GLN A 469 -12.17 -5.51 20.27
N TYR A 470 -11.70 -6.76 20.15
CA TYR A 470 -11.28 -7.57 21.29
C TYR A 470 -10.04 -6.97 21.98
N SER A 471 -9.05 -6.59 21.18
CA SER A 471 -7.81 -5.99 21.67
C SER A 471 -8.05 -4.70 22.47
N ASP A 472 -8.95 -3.83 22.02
CA ASP A 472 -9.31 -2.62 22.74
C ASP A 472 -9.97 -2.93 24.09
N GLN A 473 -10.89 -3.90 24.15
CA GLN A 473 -11.53 -4.30 25.40
C GLN A 473 -10.52 -4.90 26.41
N VAL A 474 -9.55 -5.68 25.92
CA VAL A 474 -8.44 -6.20 26.73
C VAL A 474 -7.59 -5.04 27.26
N ARG A 475 -7.17 -4.14 26.39
CA ARG A 475 -6.29 -3.00 26.73
C ARG A 475 -6.96 -1.97 27.65
N TYR A 476 -8.30 -1.86 27.62
CA TYR A 476 -9.09 -1.09 28.59
C TYR A 476 -9.34 -1.85 29.91
N GLY A 477 -8.96 -3.12 30.00
CA GLY A 477 -9.21 -3.96 31.16
C GLY A 477 -10.67 -4.41 31.32
N GLU A 478 -11.47 -4.31 30.27
CA GLU A 478 -12.86 -4.80 30.25
C GLU A 478 -12.90 -6.32 30.14
N ILE A 479 -11.95 -6.92 29.40
CA ILE A 479 -11.71 -8.34 29.32
C ILE A 479 -10.47 -8.68 30.16
N THR A 480 -10.61 -9.63 31.08
CA THR A 480 -9.52 -10.12 31.95
C THR A 480 -9.25 -11.62 31.82
N ASP A 481 -10.20 -12.39 31.26
CA ASP A 481 -10.00 -13.80 30.89
C ASP A 481 -9.56 -13.87 29.41
N LEU A 482 -8.25 -13.76 29.22
CA LEU A 482 -7.66 -13.64 27.88
C LEU A 482 -7.79 -14.94 27.07
N GLU A 483 -7.69 -16.12 27.74
CA GLU A 483 -7.82 -17.42 27.06
C GLU A 483 -9.21 -17.61 26.47
N THR A 484 -10.25 -17.34 27.28
CA THR A 484 -11.64 -17.42 26.80
C THR A 484 -11.91 -16.41 25.69
N ALA A 485 -11.41 -15.19 25.81
CA ALA A 485 -11.61 -14.16 24.81
C ALA A 485 -10.87 -14.47 23.49
N ALA A 486 -9.64 -15.00 23.57
CA ALA A 486 -8.88 -15.41 22.39
C ALA A 486 -9.58 -16.54 21.62
N GLN A 487 -10.11 -17.53 22.34
CA GLN A 487 -10.88 -18.59 21.71
C GLN A 487 -12.16 -18.06 21.04
N GLN A 488 -12.88 -17.14 21.69
CA GLN A 488 -14.07 -16.50 21.10
C GLN A 488 -13.74 -15.71 19.85
N PHE A 489 -12.66 -14.91 19.89
CA PHE A 489 -12.17 -14.21 18.71
C PHE A 489 -11.88 -15.19 17.56
N MET A 490 -11.17 -16.28 17.82
CA MET A 490 -10.81 -17.26 16.80
C MET A 490 -12.05 -17.94 16.21
N ASP A 491 -13.03 -18.30 17.05
CA ASP A 491 -14.28 -18.93 16.60
C ASP A 491 -15.09 -17.97 15.69
N GLU A 492 -15.19 -16.69 16.08
CA GLU A 492 -15.88 -15.67 15.28
C GLU A 492 -15.12 -15.34 13.98
N ALA A 493 -13.79 -15.22 14.03
CA ALA A 493 -12.95 -15.00 12.85
C ALA A 493 -13.08 -16.15 11.84
N ASN A 494 -13.06 -17.41 12.31
CA ASN A 494 -13.27 -18.58 11.47
C ASN A 494 -14.68 -18.61 10.86
N ALA A 495 -15.71 -18.18 11.61
CA ALA A 495 -17.06 -18.08 11.08
C ALA A 495 -17.18 -16.99 9.97
N ILE A 496 -16.44 -15.88 10.10
CA ILE A 496 -16.38 -14.84 9.07
C ILE A 496 -15.70 -15.37 7.80
N LEU A 497 -14.56 -16.06 7.96
CA LEU A 497 -13.80 -16.60 6.84
C LEU A 497 -14.56 -17.71 6.11
N ALA A 498 -15.23 -18.60 6.83
CA ALA A 498 -16.02 -19.69 6.23
C ALA A 498 -17.30 -19.22 5.52
N ALA A 499 -17.70 -17.96 5.67
CA ALA A 499 -18.89 -17.38 5.04
C ALA A 499 -18.61 -16.73 3.67
N GLU A 500 -17.39 -16.66 3.24
CA GLU A 500 -16.94 -16.14 1.94
C GLU A 500 -16.76 -17.26 0.92
#